data_cd19ff8ab212661ac988c65884bcefce
#
_entry.id   cd19ff8ab212661ac988c65884bcefce
#
_cell.length_a   1.000
_cell.length_b   1.000
_cell.length_c   1.000
_cell.angle_alpha   90.00
_cell.angle_beta   90.00
_cell.angle_gamma   90.00
#
_symmetry.space_group_name_H-M   'P 1'
#
loop_
_entity.id
_entity.type
_entity.pdbx_description
1 polymer ?
#
loop_
_entity_poly.entity_id
_entity_poly.type
_entity_poly.pdbx_seq_one_letter_code
_entity_poly.pdbx_strand_id
1 'polypeptide(L)'
;MIRPCDHLTRAYKAPDGFSLGVYESRCDGYKAARKVLTTLTQAEVVDQAKKANIRGRGGAGFPMGVKWSFMKPHPTKPAYLVINADEGEPGTHKDRTIMERNPHAVVEGCIIGCYGIGAHTAYIYVRDELHLSKTRLQGAIREAYAKGYLGKSPFGKDYAVDVVVHTGAGAYICGEETSLLNSLEGKRGEPRLKPPFPAQAGAFGCPTTVNNLETIAIVPTAFQMGTEAFSKLSDLHALNDGGCRLYGVNGHVKNPTVVELGVGVTLRELIFDIGGGILQDKGGDGGKERGLLAVIPGGSSTPILLPTDTLSAPDEKSPLHKYHGMSVLDVPLGVDTMRASGTMLGTCCATVLAEGTCPVMAMQNLMSFYHHESCGQCTPCREGSAWLDRVVEKILDGKASMEELDQLHDIANGIMGNTICAFGEGTAMPALGFLRKFRKDFEAYVRGERKRSDARLSFGGSEA
;
A
#
# COMPACT_ATOMS: atom_id res chain seq x y z
N MET A 1 2.71 22.43 -2.40
CA MET A 1 3.43 22.61 -3.70
C MET A 1 3.96 21.26 -4.12
N ILE A 2 3.55 20.76 -5.28
CA ILE A 2 3.99 19.46 -5.82
C ILE A 2 5.51 19.46 -5.95
N ARG A 3 6.17 18.46 -5.34
CA ARG A 3 7.62 18.23 -5.46
C ARG A 3 7.87 16.99 -6.31
N PRO A 4 8.04 17.15 -7.63
CA PRO A 4 8.33 16.02 -8.50
C PRO A 4 9.63 15.34 -8.10
N CYS A 5 9.59 14.03 -8.02
CA CYS A 5 10.75 13.16 -7.88
C CYS A 5 10.76 12.20 -9.07
N ASP A 6 11.92 11.67 -9.40
CA ASP A 6 12.05 10.69 -10.48
C ASP A 6 13.09 9.62 -10.18
N HIS A 7 13.27 9.29 -8.92
CA HIS A 7 14.30 8.34 -8.50
C HIS A 7 13.97 6.90 -8.92
N LEU A 8 12.76 6.44 -8.62
CA LEU A 8 12.25 5.15 -9.08
C LEU A 8 11.76 5.23 -10.52
N THR A 9 11.10 6.34 -10.87
CA THR A 9 10.42 6.51 -12.16
C THR A 9 11.35 6.99 -13.28
N ARG A 10 12.60 7.32 -12.99
CA ARG A 10 13.60 7.71 -14.00
C ARG A 10 13.81 6.63 -15.05
N ALA A 11 13.84 5.37 -14.64
CA ALA A 11 13.93 4.24 -15.56
C ALA A 11 12.71 4.15 -16.51
N TYR A 12 11.52 4.58 -16.06
CA TYR A 12 10.28 4.50 -16.86
C TYR A 12 10.29 5.34 -18.13
N LYS A 13 11.20 6.35 -18.21
CA LYS A 13 11.39 7.21 -19.37
C LYS A 13 12.07 6.49 -20.55
N ALA A 14 12.58 5.27 -20.35
CA ALA A 14 13.14 4.45 -21.40
C ALA A 14 12.19 3.27 -21.71
N PRO A 15 12.06 2.87 -23.00
CA PRO A 15 11.22 1.72 -23.38
C PRO A 15 11.66 0.42 -22.71
N ASP A 16 12.97 0.25 -22.49
CA ASP A 16 13.63 -0.89 -21.85
C ASP A 16 14.10 -0.59 -20.41
N GLY A 17 13.36 0.29 -19.69
CA GLY A 17 13.67 0.73 -18.35
C GLY A 17 13.94 -0.40 -17.34
N PHE A 18 13.42 -1.60 -17.63
CA PHE A 18 13.62 -2.81 -16.85
C PHE A 18 15.01 -3.46 -17.02
N SER A 19 15.83 -3.00 -17.98
CA SER A 19 17.15 -3.58 -18.28
C SER A 19 18.24 -3.05 -17.35
N LEU A 20 19.26 -3.87 -17.10
CA LEU A 20 20.43 -3.50 -16.30
C LEU A 20 21.14 -2.28 -16.87
N GLY A 21 21.29 -2.21 -18.20
CA GLY A 21 21.98 -1.09 -18.86
C GLY A 21 21.31 0.27 -18.61
N VAL A 22 19.97 0.31 -18.63
CA VAL A 22 19.22 1.54 -18.29
C VAL A 22 19.34 1.85 -16.82
N TYR A 23 19.23 0.86 -15.94
CA TYR A 23 19.35 1.07 -14.50
C TYR A 23 20.73 1.62 -14.12
N GLU A 24 21.81 1.03 -14.64
CA GLU A 24 23.19 1.52 -14.39
C GLU A 24 23.42 2.93 -14.93
N SER A 25 22.96 3.22 -16.16
CA SER A 25 23.27 4.50 -16.82
C SER A 25 22.37 5.66 -16.37
N ARG A 26 21.08 5.42 -16.10
CA ARG A 26 20.12 6.46 -15.76
C ARG A 26 19.85 6.60 -14.27
N CYS A 27 19.96 5.51 -13.51
CA CYS A 27 19.63 5.49 -12.08
C CYS A 27 20.86 5.37 -11.19
N ASP A 28 22.07 5.39 -11.76
CA ASP A 28 23.33 5.09 -11.05
C ASP A 28 23.31 3.71 -10.35
N GLY A 29 22.68 2.75 -10.97
CA GLY A 29 22.33 1.47 -10.41
C GLY A 29 23.51 0.70 -9.82
N TYR A 30 23.24 0.02 -8.72
CA TYR A 30 24.18 -0.78 -7.92
C TYR A 30 25.35 -0.01 -7.27
N LYS A 31 25.43 1.31 -7.44
CA LYS A 31 26.45 2.12 -6.76
C LYS A 31 26.19 2.19 -5.26
N ALA A 32 24.92 2.30 -4.86
CA ALA A 32 24.54 2.33 -3.44
C ALA A 32 24.86 0.99 -2.76
N ALA A 33 24.48 -0.15 -3.36
CA ALA A 33 24.81 -1.47 -2.83
C ALA A 33 26.32 -1.69 -2.73
N ARG A 34 27.08 -1.34 -3.78
CA ARG A 34 28.54 -1.41 -3.75
C ARG A 34 29.12 -0.62 -2.58
N LYS A 35 28.74 0.67 -2.44
CA LYS A 35 29.18 1.53 -1.35
C LYS A 35 28.83 0.91 0.01
N VAL A 36 27.60 0.48 0.20
CA VAL A 36 27.13 -0.12 1.46
C VAL A 36 27.98 -1.33 1.84
N LEU A 37 28.13 -2.30 0.94
CA LEU A 37 28.85 -3.54 1.23
C LEU A 37 30.35 -3.33 1.47
N THR A 38 30.96 -2.34 0.81
CA THR A 38 32.43 -2.14 0.89
C THR A 38 32.86 -1.16 1.94
N THR A 39 31.99 -0.23 2.40
CA THR A 39 32.40 0.87 3.29
C THR A 39 31.65 0.94 4.61
N LEU A 40 30.49 0.27 4.76
CA LEU A 40 29.67 0.33 5.97
C LEU A 40 29.64 -1.02 6.68
N THR A 41 29.49 -0.96 8.00
CA THR A 41 29.11 -2.10 8.85
C THR A 41 27.59 -2.30 8.81
N GLN A 42 27.10 -3.48 9.17
CA GLN A 42 25.69 -3.78 9.26
C GLN A 42 24.95 -2.83 10.24
N ALA A 43 25.56 -2.51 11.35
CA ALA A 43 25.00 -1.56 12.34
C ALA A 43 24.84 -0.15 11.75
N GLU A 44 25.83 0.34 11.03
CA GLU A 44 25.76 1.64 10.35
C GLU A 44 24.67 1.67 9.28
N VAL A 45 24.45 0.55 8.56
CA VAL A 45 23.35 0.44 7.58
C VAL A 45 22.01 0.58 8.26
N VAL A 46 21.78 -0.10 9.39
CA VAL A 46 20.54 0.02 10.17
C VAL A 46 20.34 1.43 10.71
N ASP A 47 21.40 2.08 11.22
CA ASP A 47 21.32 3.45 11.73
C ASP A 47 21.03 4.46 10.61
N GLN A 48 21.64 4.30 9.44
CA GLN A 48 21.32 5.11 8.27
C GLN A 48 19.88 4.88 7.80
N ALA A 49 19.40 3.63 7.79
CA ALA A 49 18.01 3.30 7.45
C ALA A 49 17.01 3.98 8.41
N LYS A 50 17.33 4.11 9.70
CA LYS A 50 16.50 4.90 10.65
C LYS A 50 16.50 6.38 10.29
N LYS A 51 17.66 6.97 9.98
CA LYS A 51 17.79 8.40 9.61
C LYS A 51 17.07 8.74 8.30
N ALA A 52 16.91 7.79 7.40
CA ALA A 52 16.14 7.98 6.17
C ALA A 52 14.65 8.25 6.41
N ASN A 53 14.13 7.90 7.59
CA ASN A 53 12.72 8.07 7.99
C ASN A 53 11.72 7.47 6.99
N ILE A 54 12.09 6.37 6.34
CA ILE A 54 11.21 5.69 5.40
C ILE A 54 10.10 4.98 6.19
N ARG A 55 8.87 5.47 6.07
CA ARG A 55 7.68 4.73 6.51
C ARG A 55 7.38 3.59 5.56
N GLY A 56 6.92 2.45 6.08
CA GLY A 56 6.50 1.31 5.27
C GLY A 56 5.40 1.68 4.28
N ARG A 57 5.55 1.25 3.01
CA ARG A 57 4.67 1.61 1.88
C ARG A 57 3.56 0.58 1.64
N GLY A 58 3.46 -0.45 2.48
CA GLY A 58 2.44 -1.50 2.37
C GLY A 58 1.10 -1.21 3.07
N GLY A 59 0.91 0.01 3.61
CA GLY A 59 -0.34 0.43 4.24
C GLY A 59 -0.20 0.81 5.72
N ALA A 60 0.47 0.02 6.55
CA ALA A 60 0.57 0.24 8.00
C ALA A 60 1.49 1.41 8.40
N GLY A 61 2.42 1.85 7.54
CA GLY A 61 3.29 2.98 7.79
C GLY A 61 4.34 2.79 8.89
N PHE A 62 4.67 1.55 9.28
CA PHE A 62 5.67 1.28 10.31
C PHE A 62 7.09 1.68 9.82
N PRO A 63 7.92 2.38 10.62
CA PRO A 63 9.24 2.82 10.19
C PRO A 63 10.17 1.66 9.82
N MET A 64 10.68 1.64 8.58
CA MET A 64 11.51 0.54 8.04
C MET A 64 12.79 0.32 8.86
N GLY A 65 13.56 1.39 9.13
CA GLY A 65 14.82 1.27 9.86
C GLY A 65 14.63 0.79 11.31
N VAL A 66 13.49 1.11 11.94
CA VAL A 66 13.14 0.55 13.26
C VAL A 66 12.82 -0.94 13.12
N LYS A 67 12.08 -1.35 12.08
CA LYS A 67 11.79 -2.77 11.82
C LYS A 67 13.09 -3.57 11.62
N TRP A 68 14.06 -3.04 10.88
CA TRP A 68 15.38 -3.66 10.68
C TRP A 68 16.16 -3.81 11.99
N SER A 69 16.06 -2.86 12.92
CA SER A 69 16.76 -2.94 14.21
C SER A 69 16.24 -4.01 15.16
N PHE A 70 15.07 -4.62 14.86
CA PHE A 70 14.58 -5.76 15.63
C PHE A 70 15.24 -7.09 15.24
N MET A 71 15.91 -7.12 14.08
CA MET A 71 16.65 -8.29 13.65
C MET A 71 17.91 -8.46 14.51
N LYS A 72 18.00 -9.62 15.15
CA LYS A 72 19.16 -9.98 15.99
C LYS A 72 19.79 -11.25 15.45
N PRO A 73 21.12 -11.33 15.40
CA PRO A 73 21.81 -12.57 15.04
C PRO A 73 21.31 -13.74 15.89
N HIS A 74 21.03 -14.86 15.24
CA HIS A 74 20.69 -16.12 15.93
C HIS A 74 21.90 -17.07 15.83
N PRO A 75 22.28 -17.78 16.90
CA PRO A 75 23.50 -18.58 16.92
C PRO A 75 23.51 -19.74 15.90
N THR A 76 22.34 -20.25 15.52
CA THR A 76 22.24 -21.46 14.67
C THR A 76 21.25 -21.32 13.51
N LYS A 77 20.47 -20.25 13.43
CA LYS A 77 19.45 -20.07 12.38
C LYS A 77 19.84 -18.94 11.44
N PRO A 78 19.65 -19.08 10.13
CA PRO A 78 19.81 -17.98 9.19
C PRO A 78 18.73 -16.92 9.43
N ALA A 79 19.00 -15.70 8.96
CA ALA A 79 18.01 -14.64 8.86
C ALA A 79 17.50 -14.52 7.43
N TYR A 80 16.25 -14.08 7.25
CA TYR A 80 15.64 -13.86 5.94
C TYR A 80 15.11 -12.45 5.78
N LEU A 81 15.25 -11.91 4.57
CA LEU A 81 14.53 -10.74 4.09
C LEU A 81 13.38 -11.23 3.20
N VAL A 82 12.15 -10.84 3.50
CA VAL A 82 11.00 -11.16 2.67
C VAL A 82 10.40 -9.88 2.11
N ILE A 83 10.27 -9.81 0.79
CA ILE A 83 9.67 -8.68 0.08
C ILE A 83 8.22 -9.03 -0.25
N ASN A 84 7.31 -8.28 0.36
CA ASN A 84 5.90 -8.37 0.06
C ASN A 84 5.61 -7.64 -1.24
N ALA A 85 5.44 -8.38 -2.32
CA ALA A 85 5.00 -7.95 -3.64
C ALA A 85 3.61 -8.51 -3.99
N ASP A 86 2.85 -8.91 -2.97
CA ASP A 86 1.46 -9.35 -3.07
C ASP A 86 0.53 -8.13 -3.10
N GLU A 87 0.59 -7.36 -4.19
CA GLU A 87 -0.20 -6.14 -4.37
C GLU A 87 -1.64 -6.49 -4.74
N GLY A 88 -2.45 -6.82 -3.75
CA GLY A 88 -3.84 -7.23 -3.89
C GLY A 88 -4.88 -6.18 -3.49
N GLU A 89 -4.46 -5.05 -2.91
CA GLU A 89 -5.36 -3.99 -2.44
C GLU A 89 -6.11 -3.34 -3.61
N PRO A 90 -7.46 -3.41 -3.66
CA PRO A 90 -8.23 -2.74 -4.70
C PRO A 90 -7.93 -1.23 -4.78
N GLY A 91 -7.70 -0.75 -6.00
CA GLY A 91 -7.29 0.62 -6.27
C GLY A 91 -5.77 0.85 -6.21
N THR A 92 -4.95 -0.16 -5.87
CA THR A 92 -3.49 -0.06 -5.76
C THR A 92 -2.79 -0.75 -6.92
N HIS A 93 -1.79 -0.08 -7.55
CA HIS A 93 -1.04 -0.59 -8.69
C HIS A 93 0.39 -0.01 -8.81
N LYS A 94 0.98 0.43 -7.70
CA LYS A 94 2.31 1.07 -7.63
C LYS A 94 3.47 0.07 -7.63
N ASP A 95 3.35 -1.06 -6.90
CA ASP A 95 4.37 -2.08 -6.81
C ASP A 95 4.52 -2.84 -8.13
N ARG A 96 3.40 -3.14 -8.79
CA ARG A 96 3.36 -3.67 -10.15
C ARG A 96 4.16 -2.79 -11.11
N THR A 97 3.95 -1.48 -11.05
CA THR A 97 4.66 -0.53 -11.93
C THR A 97 6.17 -0.56 -11.71
N ILE A 98 6.64 -0.69 -10.44
CA ILE A 98 8.08 -0.84 -10.13
C ILE A 98 8.61 -2.15 -10.72
N MET A 99 7.94 -3.27 -10.45
CA MET A 99 8.38 -4.59 -10.91
C MET A 99 8.49 -4.67 -12.44
N GLU A 100 7.57 -4.04 -13.15
CA GLU A 100 7.53 -4.07 -14.61
C GLU A 100 8.52 -3.09 -15.26
N ARG A 101 8.84 -1.95 -14.61
CA ARG A 101 9.59 -0.86 -15.24
C ARG A 101 10.96 -0.58 -14.61
N ASN A 102 11.18 -0.96 -13.36
CA ASN A 102 12.46 -0.77 -12.64
C ASN A 102 12.74 -1.92 -11.65
N PRO A 103 12.76 -3.19 -12.08
CA PRO A 103 12.96 -4.34 -11.20
C PRO A 103 14.34 -4.35 -10.53
N HIS A 104 15.36 -3.74 -11.14
CA HIS A 104 16.70 -3.66 -10.58
C HIS A 104 16.77 -2.84 -9.29
N ALA A 105 15.93 -1.82 -9.12
CA ALA A 105 15.83 -1.08 -7.86
C ALA A 105 15.42 -1.99 -6.69
N VAL A 106 14.54 -2.96 -6.96
CA VAL A 106 14.14 -3.99 -5.98
C VAL A 106 15.32 -4.91 -5.66
N VAL A 107 16.03 -5.40 -6.67
CA VAL A 107 17.19 -6.30 -6.49
C VAL A 107 18.30 -5.59 -5.71
N GLU A 108 18.65 -4.35 -6.05
CA GLU A 108 19.65 -3.57 -5.32
C GLU A 108 19.21 -3.30 -3.87
N GLY A 109 17.92 -2.98 -3.66
CA GLY A 109 17.33 -2.82 -2.33
C GLY A 109 17.41 -4.10 -1.49
N CYS A 110 17.20 -5.28 -2.11
CA CYS A 110 17.38 -6.58 -1.45
C CYS A 110 18.83 -6.79 -0.99
N ILE A 111 19.82 -6.42 -1.79
CA ILE A 111 21.25 -6.54 -1.43
C ILE A 111 21.55 -5.70 -0.18
N ILE A 112 21.15 -4.43 -0.18
CA ILE A 112 21.35 -3.51 0.94
C ILE A 112 20.60 -4.00 2.19
N GLY A 113 19.34 -4.40 2.03
CA GLY A 113 18.53 -4.91 3.13
C GLY A 113 19.09 -6.19 3.74
N CYS A 114 19.46 -7.18 2.91
CA CYS A 114 20.09 -8.41 3.39
C CYS A 114 21.35 -8.12 4.19
N TYR A 115 22.25 -7.29 3.66
CA TYR A 115 23.48 -6.94 4.36
C TYR A 115 23.17 -6.25 5.71
N GLY A 116 22.27 -5.26 5.71
CA GLY A 116 21.94 -4.51 6.93
C GLY A 116 21.38 -5.36 8.06
N ILE A 117 20.55 -6.36 7.74
CA ILE A 117 19.91 -7.22 8.76
C ILE A 117 20.63 -8.55 9.01
N GLY A 118 21.79 -8.78 8.37
CA GLY A 118 22.53 -10.04 8.52
C GLY A 118 21.87 -11.23 7.83
N ALA A 119 21.08 -11.01 6.77
CA ALA A 119 20.46 -12.05 5.98
C ALA A 119 21.26 -12.35 4.71
N HIS A 120 21.24 -13.59 4.26
CA HIS A 120 21.91 -14.03 3.02
C HIS A 120 20.90 -14.35 1.91
N THR A 121 19.62 -14.40 2.21
CA THR A 121 18.57 -14.71 1.23
C THR A 121 17.42 -13.73 1.35
N ALA A 122 17.02 -13.16 0.21
CA ALA A 122 15.80 -12.41 0.06
C ALA A 122 14.78 -13.21 -0.78
N TYR A 123 13.55 -13.34 -0.27
CA TYR A 123 12.43 -13.88 -1.03
C TYR A 123 11.53 -12.72 -1.49
N ILE A 124 11.25 -12.62 -2.77
CA ILE A 124 10.26 -11.69 -3.33
C ILE A 124 8.99 -12.49 -3.60
N TYR A 125 7.98 -12.28 -2.77
CA TYR A 125 6.68 -12.96 -2.87
C TYR A 125 5.76 -12.15 -3.78
N VAL A 126 5.44 -12.69 -4.97
CA VAL A 126 4.67 -12.01 -6.03
C VAL A 126 3.34 -12.75 -6.24
N ARG A 127 2.24 -12.01 -6.42
CA ARG A 127 0.96 -12.59 -6.85
C ARG A 127 1.11 -13.31 -8.18
N ASP A 128 0.38 -14.43 -8.36
CA ASP A 128 0.47 -15.21 -9.60
C ASP A 128 -0.01 -14.43 -10.83
N GLU A 129 -1.05 -13.62 -10.69
CA GLU A 129 -1.63 -12.82 -11.77
C GLU A 129 -0.65 -11.82 -12.40
N LEU A 130 0.42 -11.45 -11.69
CA LEU A 130 1.41 -10.48 -12.15
C LEU A 130 2.53 -11.14 -12.99
N HIS A 131 2.15 -11.83 -14.08
CA HIS A 131 3.08 -12.59 -14.93
C HIS A 131 4.23 -11.75 -15.49
N LEU A 132 3.93 -10.53 -15.99
CA LEU A 132 4.97 -9.64 -16.52
C LEU A 132 5.94 -9.20 -15.43
N SER A 133 5.42 -8.82 -14.26
CA SER A 133 6.21 -8.44 -13.09
C SER A 133 7.19 -9.56 -12.68
N LYS A 134 6.68 -10.78 -12.58
CA LYS A 134 7.49 -11.98 -12.29
C LYS A 134 8.61 -12.17 -13.32
N THR A 135 8.27 -12.10 -14.61
CA THR A 135 9.24 -12.25 -15.70
C THR A 135 10.34 -11.19 -15.65
N ARG A 136 9.98 -9.92 -15.39
CA ARG A 136 10.93 -8.79 -15.28
C ARG A 136 11.86 -8.94 -14.07
N LEU A 137 11.32 -9.30 -12.90
CA LEU A 137 12.12 -9.56 -11.70
C LEU A 137 13.12 -10.71 -11.92
N GLN A 138 12.68 -11.83 -12.48
CA GLN A 138 13.54 -12.95 -12.78
C GLN A 138 14.64 -12.59 -13.81
N GLY A 139 14.31 -11.73 -14.78
CA GLY A 139 15.27 -11.16 -15.72
C GLY A 139 16.34 -10.35 -15.00
N ALA A 140 15.93 -9.37 -14.19
CA ALA A 140 16.84 -8.52 -13.42
C ALA A 140 17.75 -9.31 -12.46
N ILE A 141 17.21 -10.34 -11.81
CA ILE A 141 18.00 -11.22 -10.94
C ILE A 141 19.08 -11.97 -11.75
N ARG A 142 18.73 -12.55 -12.92
CA ARG A 142 19.72 -13.21 -13.78
C ARG A 142 20.82 -12.25 -14.24
N GLU A 143 20.46 -11.03 -14.65
CA GLU A 143 21.43 -10.00 -15.04
C GLU A 143 22.33 -9.62 -13.87
N ALA A 144 21.80 -9.49 -12.65
CA ALA A 144 22.56 -9.18 -11.45
C ALA A 144 23.55 -10.29 -11.08
N TYR A 145 23.16 -11.57 -11.19
CA TYR A 145 24.09 -12.69 -11.02
C TYR A 145 25.20 -12.68 -12.08
N ALA A 146 24.87 -12.47 -13.35
CA ALA A 146 25.84 -12.43 -14.45
C ALA A 146 26.89 -11.33 -14.28
N LYS A 147 26.52 -10.22 -13.62
CA LYS A 147 27.41 -9.08 -13.31
C LYS A 147 28.15 -9.23 -11.97
N GLY A 148 27.91 -10.28 -11.19
CA GLY A 148 28.52 -10.46 -9.88
C GLY A 148 27.98 -9.48 -8.82
N TYR A 149 26.74 -9.01 -8.97
CA TYR A 149 26.05 -8.22 -7.97
C TYR A 149 25.29 -9.09 -6.96
N LEU A 150 25.07 -10.36 -7.29
CA LEU A 150 24.48 -11.39 -6.45
C LEU A 150 25.40 -12.63 -6.40
N GLY A 151 25.16 -13.53 -5.47
CA GLY A 151 25.87 -14.77 -5.27
C GLY A 151 26.83 -14.71 -4.08
N LYS A 152 27.93 -15.48 -4.14
CA LYS A 152 28.84 -15.69 -3.00
C LYS A 152 29.59 -14.44 -2.54
N SER A 153 29.97 -13.56 -3.47
CA SER A 153 30.84 -12.41 -3.17
C SER A 153 30.43 -11.18 -3.97
N PRO A 154 29.23 -10.60 -3.74
CA PRO A 154 28.80 -9.38 -4.42
C PRO A 154 29.83 -8.27 -4.28
N PHE A 155 30.17 -7.65 -5.41
CA PHE A 155 31.19 -6.58 -5.49
C PHE A 155 32.56 -6.94 -4.89
N GLY A 156 32.90 -8.23 -4.81
CA GLY A 156 34.13 -8.74 -4.19
C GLY A 156 34.10 -8.78 -2.66
N LYS A 157 32.98 -8.49 -2.01
CA LYS A 157 32.80 -8.62 -0.56
C LYS A 157 32.54 -10.08 -0.20
N ASP A 158 33.21 -10.59 0.80
CA ASP A 158 32.93 -11.90 1.39
C ASP A 158 31.63 -11.86 2.22
N TYR A 159 30.50 -11.81 1.52
CA TYR A 159 29.14 -11.79 2.07
C TYR A 159 28.15 -12.24 0.98
N ALA A 160 27.68 -13.46 1.06
CA ALA A 160 26.76 -13.99 0.06
C ALA A 160 25.38 -13.35 0.13
N VAL A 161 24.79 -13.06 -1.03
CA VAL A 161 23.39 -12.60 -1.15
C VAL A 161 22.73 -13.30 -2.32
N ASP A 162 21.64 -13.99 -2.04
CA ASP A 162 20.76 -14.62 -3.02
C ASP A 162 19.38 -13.98 -3.02
N VAL A 163 18.79 -13.81 -4.20
CA VAL A 163 17.43 -13.27 -4.36
C VAL A 163 16.58 -14.28 -5.13
N VAL A 164 15.44 -14.66 -4.56
CA VAL A 164 14.54 -15.67 -5.10
C VAL A 164 13.14 -15.10 -5.27
N VAL A 165 12.54 -15.26 -6.45
CA VAL A 165 11.12 -14.93 -6.67
C VAL A 165 10.28 -16.16 -6.30
N HIS A 166 9.36 -15.97 -5.36
CA HIS A 166 8.32 -16.93 -5.00
C HIS A 166 6.96 -16.45 -5.53
N THR A 167 6.20 -17.36 -6.12
CA THR A 167 4.89 -17.03 -6.69
C THR A 167 3.80 -17.50 -5.74
N GLY A 168 2.93 -16.59 -5.29
CA GLY A 168 1.71 -16.90 -4.56
C GLY A 168 0.60 -17.42 -5.47
N ALA A 169 -0.58 -17.67 -4.90
CA ALA A 169 -1.76 -18.15 -5.63
C ALA A 169 -2.88 -17.10 -5.76
N GLY A 170 -2.59 -15.82 -5.56
CA GLY A 170 -3.50 -14.70 -5.79
C GLY A 170 -4.44 -14.35 -4.63
N ALA A 171 -4.31 -14.98 -3.45
CA ALA A 171 -5.13 -14.65 -2.28
C ALA A 171 -4.69 -13.32 -1.66
N TYR A 172 -5.61 -12.35 -1.54
CA TYR A 172 -5.36 -11.04 -0.92
C TYR A 172 -4.80 -11.14 0.51
N ILE A 173 -5.29 -12.13 1.30
CA ILE A 173 -4.81 -12.32 2.67
C ILE A 173 -3.30 -12.62 2.74
N CYS A 174 -2.69 -13.12 1.68
CA CYS A 174 -1.24 -13.34 1.63
C CYS A 174 -0.43 -12.04 1.58
N GLY A 175 -1.07 -10.88 1.47
CA GLY A 175 -0.49 -9.57 1.76
C GLY A 175 -0.27 -9.29 3.25
N GLU A 176 -0.93 -10.01 4.17
CA GLU A 176 -0.61 -9.96 5.60
C GLU A 176 0.72 -10.69 5.86
N GLU A 177 1.62 -10.07 6.66
CA GLU A 177 3.02 -10.54 6.75
C GLU A 177 3.17 -11.99 7.21
N THR A 178 2.34 -12.48 8.13
CA THR A 178 2.46 -13.85 8.66
C THR A 178 1.71 -14.88 7.81
N SER A 179 0.64 -14.46 7.14
CA SER A 179 -0.04 -15.24 6.11
C SER A 179 0.86 -15.47 4.90
N LEU A 180 1.58 -14.43 4.47
CA LEU A 180 2.61 -14.52 3.43
C LEU A 180 3.68 -15.56 3.81
N LEU A 181 4.17 -15.52 5.06
CA LEU A 181 5.17 -16.47 5.53
C LEU A 181 4.65 -17.91 5.54
N ASN A 182 3.40 -18.13 5.94
CA ASN A 182 2.78 -19.46 5.85
C ASN A 182 2.69 -19.95 4.41
N SER A 183 2.26 -19.08 3.48
CA SER A 183 2.19 -19.41 2.06
C SER A 183 3.57 -19.69 1.46
N LEU A 184 4.60 -18.90 1.81
CA LEU A 184 5.99 -19.12 1.41
C LEU A 184 6.51 -20.49 1.87
N GLU A 185 6.05 -20.97 3.03
CA GLU A 185 6.39 -22.29 3.57
C GLU A 185 5.55 -23.44 2.97
N GLY A 186 4.68 -23.17 2.00
CA GLY A 186 3.79 -24.16 1.39
C GLY A 186 2.59 -24.53 2.26
N LYS A 187 2.28 -23.74 3.28
CA LYS A 187 1.12 -23.89 4.15
C LYS A 187 -0.04 -23.05 3.63
N ARG A 188 -1.24 -23.27 4.18
CA ARG A 188 -2.38 -22.40 3.96
C ARG A 188 -2.04 -20.95 4.34
N GLY A 189 -2.45 -19.99 3.50
CA GLY A 189 -2.25 -18.56 3.73
C GLY A 189 -3.15 -18.03 4.84
N GLU A 190 -2.79 -18.31 6.08
CA GLU A 190 -3.48 -17.88 7.30
C GLU A 190 -2.52 -17.10 8.19
N PRO A 191 -2.95 -16.00 8.85
CA PRO A 191 -2.14 -15.29 9.81
C PRO A 191 -1.73 -16.13 11.02
N ARG A 192 -0.56 -15.81 11.57
CA ARG A 192 -0.06 -16.38 12.82
C ARG A 192 -0.40 -15.48 14.01
N LEU A 193 -0.64 -16.08 15.16
CA LEU A 193 -0.72 -15.32 16.40
C LEU A 193 0.64 -14.69 16.75
N LYS A 194 0.61 -13.49 17.27
CA LYS A 194 1.78 -12.75 17.75
C LYS A 194 1.64 -12.51 19.26
N PRO A 195 2.66 -12.73 20.09
CA PRO A 195 4.00 -13.22 19.80
C PRO A 195 4.05 -14.73 19.49
N PRO A 196 5.10 -15.25 18.80
CA PRO A 196 6.31 -14.54 18.38
C PRO A 196 6.11 -13.68 17.15
N PHE A 197 6.85 -12.55 17.07
CA PHE A 197 6.90 -11.72 15.88
C PHE A 197 7.85 -12.30 14.84
N PRO A 198 7.71 -11.97 13.53
CA PRO A 198 8.58 -12.50 12.48
C PRO A 198 10.08 -12.29 12.71
N ALA A 199 10.47 -11.18 13.34
CA ALA A 199 11.87 -10.93 13.71
C ALA A 199 12.45 -11.96 14.70
N GLN A 200 11.59 -12.68 15.42
CA GLN A 200 11.95 -13.76 16.34
C GLN A 200 11.81 -15.14 15.69
N ALA A 201 10.66 -15.36 15.01
CA ALA A 201 10.32 -16.63 14.35
C ALA A 201 9.41 -16.40 13.15
N GLY A 202 10.02 -16.08 12.02
CA GLY A 202 9.36 -15.85 10.73
C GLY A 202 9.40 -17.04 9.78
N ALA A 203 9.91 -16.84 8.57
CA ALA A 203 10.02 -17.86 7.54
C ALA A 203 10.83 -19.05 8.03
N PHE A 204 10.28 -20.25 7.90
CA PHE A 204 10.90 -21.52 8.33
C PHE A 204 11.31 -21.52 9.82
N GLY A 205 10.61 -20.74 10.65
CA GLY A 205 10.93 -20.58 12.08
C GLY A 205 12.22 -19.79 12.35
N CYS A 206 12.72 -19.05 11.39
CA CYS A 206 13.95 -18.27 11.45
C CYS A 206 13.65 -16.76 11.58
N PRO A 207 14.57 -15.95 12.16
CA PRO A 207 14.44 -14.50 12.18
C PRO A 207 14.18 -13.95 10.80
N THR A 208 13.11 -13.19 10.64
CA THR A 208 12.69 -12.67 9.32
C THR A 208 12.16 -11.25 9.44
N THR A 209 12.54 -10.39 8.52
CA THR A 209 11.84 -9.11 8.34
C THR A 209 11.09 -9.11 7.02
N VAL A 210 9.83 -8.66 7.06
CA VAL A 210 8.96 -8.53 5.89
C VAL A 210 8.83 -7.05 5.55
N ASN A 211 9.15 -6.66 4.32
CA ASN A 211 9.00 -5.29 3.83
C ASN A 211 8.17 -5.28 2.55
N ASN A 212 7.33 -4.24 2.38
CA ASN A 212 6.68 -3.99 1.10
C ASN A 212 7.71 -3.70 -0.01
N LEU A 213 7.38 -4.02 -1.25
CA LEU A 213 8.26 -3.92 -2.41
C LEU A 213 8.76 -2.49 -2.65
N GLU A 214 7.87 -1.47 -2.68
CA GLU A 214 8.28 -0.06 -2.85
C GLU A 214 9.20 0.41 -1.73
N THR A 215 8.95 -0.05 -0.49
CA THR A 215 9.81 0.28 0.66
C THR A 215 11.25 -0.15 0.42
N ILE A 216 11.47 -1.30 -0.20
CA ILE A 216 12.81 -1.83 -0.51
C ILE A 216 13.37 -1.17 -1.77
N ALA A 217 12.55 -0.96 -2.79
CA ALA A 217 12.99 -0.36 -4.05
C ALA A 217 13.53 1.08 -3.89
N ILE A 218 13.07 1.84 -2.89
CA ILE A 218 13.55 3.21 -2.66
C ILE A 218 14.84 3.27 -1.81
N VAL A 219 15.23 2.18 -1.16
CA VAL A 219 16.44 2.13 -0.30
C VAL A 219 17.71 2.53 -1.05
N PRO A 220 18.00 2.03 -2.28
CA PRO A 220 19.19 2.44 -3.03
C PRO A 220 19.27 3.96 -3.18
N THR A 221 18.17 4.61 -3.54
CA THR A 221 18.10 6.08 -3.66
C THR A 221 18.47 6.79 -2.34
N ALA A 222 17.91 6.31 -1.22
CA ALA A 222 18.19 6.92 0.07
C ALA A 222 19.66 6.83 0.47
N PHE A 223 20.31 5.69 0.23
CA PHE A 223 21.73 5.49 0.54
C PHE A 223 22.66 6.21 -0.43
N GLN A 224 22.26 6.38 -1.68
CA GLN A 224 23.02 7.10 -2.69
C GLN A 224 23.03 8.60 -2.45
N MET A 225 21.86 9.20 -2.20
CA MET A 225 21.72 10.62 -1.90
C MET A 225 22.34 11.01 -0.55
N GLY A 226 22.41 10.06 0.38
CA GLY A 226 22.60 10.29 1.81
C GLY A 226 21.22 10.39 2.50
N THR A 227 21.08 9.61 3.56
CA THR A 227 19.77 9.34 4.19
C THR A 227 19.11 10.58 4.80
N GLU A 228 19.87 11.53 5.29
CA GLU A 228 19.35 12.81 5.80
C GLU A 228 18.86 13.72 4.67
N ALA A 229 19.60 13.79 3.54
CA ALA A 229 19.19 14.56 2.36
C ALA A 229 17.94 13.96 1.75
N PHE A 230 17.87 12.62 1.67
CA PHE A 230 16.68 11.90 1.23
C PHE A 230 15.47 12.21 2.12
N SER A 231 15.61 12.14 3.44
CA SER A 231 14.51 12.44 4.39
C SER A 231 13.91 13.83 4.15
N LYS A 232 14.74 14.82 3.83
CA LYS A 232 14.32 16.22 3.56
C LYS A 232 13.62 16.45 2.22
N LEU A 233 13.49 15.43 1.35
CA LEU A 233 12.59 15.50 0.18
C LEU A 233 11.11 15.61 0.58
N SER A 234 10.80 15.30 1.82
CA SER A 234 9.47 15.33 2.40
C SER A 234 9.16 16.63 3.13
N ASP A 235 7.95 17.15 2.98
CA ASP A 235 7.40 18.22 3.82
C ASP A 235 7.04 17.72 5.24
N LEU A 236 6.94 16.40 5.41
CA LEU A 236 6.59 15.75 6.66
C LEU A 236 7.80 15.08 7.37
N HIS A 237 9.04 15.42 6.95
CA HIS A 237 10.25 14.83 7.56
C HIS A 237 10.31 15.05 9.08
N ALA A 238 9.82 16.19 9.58
CA ALA A 238 9.74 16.49 11.02
C ALA A 238 8.75 15.57 11.76
N LEU A 239 7.84 14.92 11.06
CA LEU A 239 6.92 13.90 11.59
C LEU A 239 7.44 12.46 11.35
N ASN A 240 8.73 12.31 11.07
CA ASN A 240 9.37 11.03 10.74
C ASN A 240 8.71 10.31 9.55
N ASP A 241 8.21 11.05 8.56
CA ASP A 241 7.73 10.54 7.28
C ASP A 241 8.55 11.16 6.15
N GLY A 242 9.67 10.54 5.85
CA GLY A 242 10.73 11.09 5.01
C GLY A 242 10.69 10.63 3.56
N GLY A 243 11.39 11.38 2.71
CA GLY A 243 11.70 11.01 1.33
C GLY A 243 10.58 11.27 0.33
N CYS A 244 10.56 10.45 -0.70
CA CYS A 244 9.54 10.43 -1.74
C CYS A 244 8.84 9.07 -1.77
N ARG A 245 7.70 9.01 -2.44
CA ARG A 245 6.92 7.77 -2.65
C ARG A 245 6.13 7.81 -3.93
N LEU A 246 5.61 6.67 -4.34
CA LEU A 246 4.64 6.58 -5.41
C LEU A 246 3.24 6.92 -4.87
N TYR A 247 2.54 7.76 -5.60
CA TYR A 247 1.14 8.09 -5.40
C TYR A 247 0.34 7.64 -6.60
N GLY A 248 -0.73 6.90 -6.36
CA GLY A 248 -1.71 6.53 -7.38
C GLY A 248 -2.95 7.39 -7.29
N VAL A 249 -3.56 7.70 -8.42
CA VAL A 249 -4.90 8.27 -8.49
C VAL A 249 -5.70 7.54 -9.58
N ASN A 250 -6.89 7.10 -9.22
CA ASN A 250 -7.77 6.31 -10.10
C ASN A 250 -9.25 6.55 -9.76
N GLY A 251 -10.14 5.73 -10.30
CA GLY A 251 -11.58 5.94 -10.21
C GLY A 251 -12.03 7.02 -11.19
N HIS A 252 -12.88 7.93 -10.75
CA HIS A 252 -13.49 8.94 -11.62
C HIS A 252 -12.61 10.19 -11.80
N VAL A 253 -11.39 10.01 -12.30
CA VAL A 253 -10.46 11.07 -12.68
C VAL A 253 -10.20 11.01 -14.18
N LYS A 254 -9.84 12.17 -14.79
CA LYS A 254 -9.56 12.26 -16.23
C LYS A 254 -8.32 11.47 -16.64
N ASN A 255 -7.27 11.49 -15.80
CA ASN A 255 -5.97 10.91 -16.08
C ASN A 255 -5.55 9.95 -14.94
N PRO A 256 -6.06 8.69 -14.89
CA PRO A 256 -5.58 7.71 -13.93
C PRO A 256 -4.07 7.47 -14.10
N THR A 257 -3.31 7.55 -13.01
CA THR A 257 -1.84 7.47 -13.11
C THR A 257 -1.18 7.09 -11.79
N VAL A 258 0.12 6.74 -11.87
CA VAL A 258 1.05 6.63 -10.74
C VAL A 258 2.20 7.59 -10.97
N VAL A 259 2.49 8.41 -9.96
CA VAL A 259 3.57 9.42 -10.00
C VAL A 259 4.45 9.31 -8.77
N GLU A 260 5.73 9.67 -8.91
CA GLU A 260 6.67 9.75 -7.80
C GLU A 260 6.82 11.19 -7.33
N LEU A 261 6.52 11.44 -6.05
CA LEU A 261 6.54 12.77 -5.46
C LEU A 261 7.17 12.74 -4.07
N GLY A 262 7.70 13.87 -3.62
CA GLY A 262 8.05 14.09 -2.23
C GLY A 262 6.85 13.87 -1.31
N VAL A 263 7.09 13.30 -0.12
CA VAL A 263 6.02 13.06 0.85
C VAL A 263 5.43 14.41 1.30
N GLY A 264 4.10 14.51 1.26
CA GLY A 264 3.38 15.73 1.66
C GLY A 264 2.51 16.35 0.57
N VAL A 265 2.37 15.70 -0.61
CA VAL A 265 1.36 16.10 -1.60
C VAL A 265 -0.03 16.01 -0.97
N THR A 266 -0.95 16.87 -1.41
CA THR A 266 -2.33 16.90 -0.92
C THR A 266 -3.27 16.09 -1.83
N LEU A 267 -4.45 15.71 -1.31
CA LEU A 267 -5.49 15.08 -2.16
C LEU A 267 -5.94 16.02 -3.27
N ARG A 268 -6.00 17.32 -3.02
CA ARG A 268 -6.37 18.31 -4.04
C ARG A 268 -5.37 18.30 -5.20
N GLU A 269 -4.08 18.40 -4.91
CA GLU A 269 -3.02 18.33 -5.93
C GLU A 269 -3.06 17.00 -6.69
N LEU A 270 -3.27 15.88 -5.97
CA LEU A 270 -3.29 14.54 -6.58
C LEU A 270 -4.50 14.37 -7.52
N ILE A 271 -5.69 14.81 -7.11
CA ILE A 271 -6.93 14.64 -7.89
C ILE A 271 -7.01 15.64 -9.04
N PHE A 272 -6.79 16.92 -8.76
CA PHE A 272 -7.10 17.98 -9.73
C PHE A 272 -5.91 18.35 -10.62
N ASP A 273 -4.70 18.45 -10.07
CA ASP A 273 -3.53 18.84 -10.86
C ASP A 273 -2.93 17.65 -11.60
N ILE A 274 -2.75 16.51 -10.92
CA ILE A 274 -2.13 15.29 -11.48
C ILE A 274 -3.17 14.46 -12.22
N GLY A 275 -4.30 14.13 -11.56
CA GLY A 275 -5.41 13.37 -12.13
C GLY A 275 -6.25 14.14 -13.16
N GLY A 276 -6.01 15.45 -13.32
CA GLY A 276 -6.69 16.30 -14.30
C GLY A 276 -8.14 16.64 -13.92
N GLY A 277 -8.53 16.41 -12.66
CA GLY A 277 -9.88 16.65 -12.16
C GLY A 277 -10.86 15.50 -12.43
N ILE A 278 -12.11 15.76 -12.09
CA ILE A 278 -13.17 14.72 -12.11
C ILE A 278 -13.56 14.38 -13.55
N LEU A 279 -13.70 13.08 -13.81
CA LEU A 279 -14.18 12.56 -15.09
C LEU A 279 -15.63 13.02 -15.32
N GLN A 280 -15.88 13.62 -16.49
CA GLN A 280 -17.19 14.11 -16.89
C GLN A 280 -17.89 13.09 -17.78
N ASP A 281 -19.24 13.04 -17.71
CA ASP A 281 -20.05 12.18 -18.56
C ASP A 281 -20.02 12.66 -20.03
N LYS A 282 -19.79 11.74 -20.95
CA LYS A 282 -19.90 12.03 -22.37
C LYS A 282 -21.36 11.87 -22.82
N GLY A 283 -22.21 12.85 -22.51
CA GLY A 283 -23.46 13.03 -23.26
C GLY A 283 -24.75 12.42 -22.70
N GLY A 284 -24.86 12.18 -21.38
CA GLY A 284 -26.09 11.62 -20.79
C GLY A 284 -27.12 12.67 -20.32
N ASP A 285 -26.71 13.70 -19.60
CA ASP A 285 -27.61 14.62 -18.88
C ASP A 285 -27.26 16.11 -19.15
N GLY A 286 -27.19 16.53 -20.40
CA GLY A 286 -27.07 17.95 -20.73
C GLY A 286 -25.74 18.63 -20.36
N GLY A 287 -24.65 17.88 -20.20
CA GLY A 287 -23.31 18.42 -19.97
C GLY A 287 -23.10 19.02 -18.58
N LYS A 288 -23.82 18.58 -17.56
CA LYS A 288 -23.65 19.05 -16.18
C LYS A 288 -22.30 18.59 -15.64
N GLU A 289 -21.46 19.51 -15.20
CA GLU A 289 -20.20 19.17 -14.53
C GLU A 289 -20.44 18.37 -13.26
N ARG A 290 -19.72 17.25 -13.11
CA ARG A 290 -19.74 16.43 -11.90
C ARG A 290 -18.71 16.92 -10.91
N GLY A 291 -19.13 17.06 -9.66
CA GLY A 291 -18.25 17.35 -8.54
C GLY A 291 -17.59 16.09 -7.95
N LEU A 292 -16.72 16.31 -6.98
CA LEU A 292 -16.14 15.26 -6.15
C LEU A 292 -17.16 14.86 -5.08
N LEU A 293 -17.64 13.61 -5.14
CA LEU A 293 -18.49 13.05 -4.10
C LEU A 293 -17.67 12.64 -2.87
N ALA A 294 -16.64 11.85 -3.09
CA ALA A 294 -15.81 11.30 -2.03
C ALA A 294 -14.49 10.74 -2.57
N VAL A 295 -13.55 10.43 -1.68
CA VAL A 295 -12.28 9.79 -2.01
C VAL A 295 -11.91 8.73 -0.98
N ILE A 296 -11.44 7.58 -1.45
CA ILE A 296 -10.79 6.56 -0.64
C ILE A 296 -9.28 6.81 -0.81
N PRO A 297 -8.55 7.30 0.23
CA PRO A 297 -7.24 7.92 0.00
C PRO A 297 -6.08 6.92 -0.20
N GLY A 298 -6.23 5.69 0.23
CA GLY A 298 -5.10 4.77 0.29
C GLY A 298 -5.39 3.30 0.04
N GLY A 299 -6.29 3.01 -0.89
CA GLY A 299 -6.79 1.66 -1.15
C GLY A 299 -8.08 1.36 -0.38
N SER A 300 -8.78 0.32 -0.80
CA SER A 300 -10.15 0.01 -0.37
C SER A 300 -10.32 -0.21 1.14
N SER A 301 -9.27 -0.61 1.84
CA SER A 301 -9.25 -0.86 3.30
C SER A 301 -9.22 0.41 4.15
N THR A 302 -9.16 1.60 3.52
CA THR A 302 -9.13 2.87 4.25
C THR A 302 -10.51 3.53 4.28
N PRO A 303 -10.90 4.18 5.41
CA PRO A 303 -12.15 4.92 5.49
C PRO A 303 -12.26 6.00 4.43
N ILE A 304 -13.43 6.09 3.80
CA ILE A 304 -13.75 7.09 2.79
C ILE A 304 -13.81 8.49 3.39
N LEU A 305 -13.37 9.50 2.65
CA LEU A 305 -13.40 10.91 3.00
C LEU A 305 -14.38 11.69 2.10
N LEU A 306 -15.09 12.66 2.70
CA LEU A 306 -15.86 13.67 1.97
C LEU A 306 -15.03 14.94 1.77
N PRO A 307 -15.27 15.72 0.72
CA PRO A 307 -14.61 17.03 0.52
C PRO A 307 -14.80 18.00 1.70
N THR A 308 -15.86 17.82 2.47
CA THR A 308 -16.22 18.63 3.65
C THR A 308 -15.58 18.18 4.95
N ASP A 309 -14.91 17.02 4.97
CA ASP A 309 -14.21 16.55 6.17
C ASP A 309 -12.99 17.41 6.47
N THR A 310 -12.64 17.49 7.76
CA THR A 310 -11.48 18.26 8.25
C THR A 310 -10.61 17.42 9.16
N LEU A 311 -9.32 17.77 9.24
CA LEU A 311 -8.39 17.16 10.17
C LEU A 311 -8.67 17.63 11.60
N SER A 312 -8.71 16.70 12.55
CA SER A 312 -8.88 16.96 13.97
C SER A 312 -7.59 16.72 14.76
N ALA A 313 -6.98 17.82 15.23
CA ALA A 313 -5.81 17.82 16.13
C ALA A 313 -5.93 18.99 17.11
N PRO A 314 -6.88 18.94 18.09
CA PRO A 314 -7.20 20.07 18.96
C PRO A 314 -6.10 20.38 19.99
N ASP A 315 -5.22 19.44 20.32
CA ASP A 315 -4.09 19.67 21.23
C ASP A 315 -3.06 20.60 20.59
N GLU A 316 -2.91 21.81 21.11
CA GLU A 316 -1.96 22.83 20.65
C GLU A 316 -0.50 22.38 20.71
N LYS A 317 -0.17 21.41 21.58
CA LYS A 317 1.18 20.85 21.68
C LYS A 317 1.47 19.81 20.59
N SER A 318 0.43 19.33 19.92
CA SER A 318 0.59 18.37 18.81
C SER A 318 1.26 19.05 17.61
N PRO A 319 2.28 18.41 17.00
CA PRO A 319 2.86 18.93 15.76
C PRO A 319 1.87 18.95 14.59
N LEU A 320 0.70 18.30 14.75
CA LEU A 320 -0.39 18.30 13.78
C LEU A 320 -1.37 19.45 13.98
N HIS A 321 -1.30 20.19 15.12
CA HIS A 321 -2.25 21.27 15.44
C HIS A 321 -2.31 22.33 14.34
N LYS A 322 -1.21 22.61 13.66
CA LYS A 322 -1.16 23.54 12.52
C LYS A 322 -2.10 23.18 11.35
N TYR A 323 -2.56 21.94 11.30
CA TYR A 323 -3.53 21.44 10.31
C TYR A 323 -4.95 21.31 10.87
N HIS A 324 -5.17 21.61 12.16
CA HIS A 324 -6.48 21.49 12.79
C HIS A 324 -7.53 22.35 12.06
N GLY A 325 -8.67 21.75 11.73
CA GLY A 325 -9.75 22.40 10.98
C GLY A 325 -9.52 22.55 9.47
N MET A 326 -8.34 22.20 8.95
CA MET A 326 -8.10 22.23 7.50
C MET A 326 -8.90 21.14 6.79
N SER A 327 -9.37 21.44 5.57
CA SER A 327 -9.99 20.44 4.69
C SER A 327 -9.04 19.27 4.46
N VAL A 328 -9.55 18.04 4.51
CA VAL A 328 -8.79 16.82 4.19
C VAL A 328 -8.22 16.84 2.79
N LEU A 329 -8.78 17.64 1.88
CA LEU A 329 -8.23 17.82 0.53
C LEU A 329 -6.93 18.62 0.53
N ASP A 330 -6.69 19.45 1.53
CA ASP A 330 -5.57 20.39 1.61
C ASP A 330 -4.52 19.99 2.65
N VAL A 331 -4.80 18.93 3.42
CA VAL A 331 -3.85 18.35 4.37
C VAL A 331 -2.81 17.50 3.63
N PRO A 332 -1.50 17.64 3.96
CA PRO A 332 -0.46 16.79 3.37
C PRO A 332 -0.72 15.29 3.63
N LEU A 333 -0.61 14.47 2.59
CA LEU A 333 -0.74 13.03 2.66
C LEU A 333 0.45 12.40 3.40
N GLY A 334 0.26 12.09 4.65
CA GLY A 334 1.22 11.41 5.54
C GLY A 334 0.52 10.44 6.47
N VAL A 335 1.29 9.58 7.14
CA VAL A 335 0.72 8.53 8.01
C VAL A 335 -0.08 9.16 9.16
N ASP A 336 0.49 10.14 9.85
CA ASP A 336 -0.12 10.72 11.04
C ASP A 336 -1.19 11.75 10.70
N THR A 337 -1.04 12.51 9.61
CA THR A 337 -2.04 13.47 9.14
C THR A 337 -3.32 12.77 8.68
N MET A 338 -3.22 11.66 7.95
CA MET A 338 -4.41 10.91 7.51
C MET A 338 -5.11 10.23 8.69
N ARG A 339 -4.36 9.75 9.69
CA ARG A 339 -4.97 9.24 10.92
C ARG A 339 -5.76 10.32 11.66
N ALA A 340 -5.21 11.52 11.79
CA ALA A 340 -5.90 12.67 12.39
C ALA A 340 -7.08 13.18 11.53
N SER A 341 -7.14 12.80 10.26
CA SER A 341 -8.29 13.06 9.37
C SER A 341 -9.36 11.98 9.43
N GLY A 342 -9.25 11.01 10.34
CA GLY A 342 -10.23 9.93 10.54
C GLY A 342 -10.18 8.83 9.47
N THR A 343 -9.03 8.68 8.80
CA THR A 343 -8.76 7.65 7.80
C THR A 343 -7.34 7.10 7.96
N MET A 344 -6.80 6.44 6.94
CA MET A 344 -5.42 5.98 6.87
C MET A 344 -4.78 6.40 5.55
N LEU A 345 -3.46 6.60 5.57
CA LEU A 345 -2.71 6.83 4.33
C LEU A 345 -2.72 5.61 3.41
N GLY A 346 -2.77 4.41 4.01
CA GLY A 346 -2.81 3.15 3.27
C GLY A 346 -1.66 3.01 2.28
N THR A 347 -1.98 2.61 1.07
CA THR A 347 -1.03 2.42 -0.04
C THR A 347 -0.72 3.71 -0.82
N CYS A 348 -1.31 4.85 -0.45
CA CYS A 348 -1.22 6.12 -1.19
C CYS A 348 -1.80 6.07 -2.62
N CYS A 349 -2.70 5.12 -2.89
CA CYS A 349 -3.43 5.04 -4.15
C CYS A 349 -4.88 5.47 -3.92
N ALA A 350 -5.18 6.72 -4.28
CA ALA A 350 -6.48 7.33 -4.07
C ALA A 350 -7.49 6.86 -5.13
N THR A 351 -8.67 6.42 -4.71
CA THR A 351 -9.80 6.12 -5.59
C THR A 351 -10.87 7.19 -5.44
N VAL A 352 -11.14 7.89 -6.53
CA VAL A 352 -12.04 9.04 -6.58
C VAL A 352 -13.44 8.62 -6.99
N LEU A 353 -14.45 9.05 -6.25
CA LEU A 353 -15.87 8.88 -6.56
C LEU A 353 -16.47 10.22 -6.96
N ALA A 354 -17.01 10.30 -8.18
CA ALA A 354 -17.71 11.50 -8.67
C ALA A 354 -19.17 11.54 -8.16
N GLU A 355 -19.74 12.73 -8.12
CA GLU A 355 -21.18 12.89 -7.87
C GLU A 355 -22.02 12.05 -8.82
N GLY A 356 -23.09 11.45 -8.31
CA GLY A 356 -23.92 10.48 -9.01
C GLY A 356 -23.49 9.01 -8.83
N THR A 357 -22.32 8.74 -8.25
CA THR A 357 -21.94 7.39 -7.82
C THR A 357 -22.83 6.94 -6.67
N CYS A 358 -23.36 5.73 -6.73
CA CYS A 358 -24.12 5.14 -5.63
C CYS A 358 -23.19 4.65 -4.51
N PRO A 359 -23.20 5.29 -3.32
CA PRO A 359 -22.32 4.87 -2.23
C PRO A 359 -22.69 3.50 -1.65
N VAL A 360 -23.98 3.12 -1.71
CA VAL A 360 -24.44 1.80 -1.22
C VAL A 360 -23.88 0.68 -2.10
N MET A 361 -23.94 0.84 -3.43
CA MET A 361 -23.36 -0.12 -4.37
C MET A 361 -21.83 -0.15 -4.27
N ALA A 362 -21.18 1.01 -4.04
CA ALA A 362 -19.75 1.07 -3.82
C ALA A 362 -19.34 0.28 -2.57
N MET A 363 -20.06 0.45 -1.45
CA MET A 363 -19.84 -0.34 -0.24
C MET A 363 -20.10 -1.83 -0.49
N GLN A 364 -21.17 -2.19 -1.18
CA GLN A 364 -21.49 -3.59 -1.48
C GLN A 364 -20.36 -4.27 -2.26
N ASN A 365 -19.82 -3.60 -3.27
CA ASN A 365 -18.69 -4.13 -4.04
C ASN A 365 -17.45 -4.40 -3.16
N LEU A 366 -17.15 -3.52 -2.20
CA LEU A 366 -16.07 -3.73 -1.26
C LEU A 366 -16.37 -4.86 -0.27
N MET A 367 -17.58 -4.94 0.26
CA MET A 367 -17.94 -5.98 1.23
C MET A 367 -17.92 -7.36 0.58
N SER A 368 -18.36 -7.49 -0.67
CA SER A 368 -18.27 -8.73 -1.44
C SER A 368 -16.80 -9.17 -1.63
N PHE A 369 -15.91 -8.22 -1.95
CA PHE A 369 -14.48 -8.51 -2.04
C PHE A 369 -13.92 -9.02 -0.70
N TYR A 370 -14.18 -8.33 0.42
CA TYR A 370 -13.65 -8.74 1.73
C TYR A 370 -14.27 -10.05 2.23
N HIS A 371 -15.54 -10.30 1.94
CA HIS A 371 -16.15 -11.59 2.22
C HIS A 371 -15.43 -12.72 1.49
N HIS A 372 -15.16 -12.54 0.19
CA HIS A 372 -14.45 -13.52 -0.64
C HIS A 372 -13.02 -13.77 -0.16
N GLU A 373 -12.29 -12.72 0.23
CA GLU A 373 -10.87 -12.77 0.56
C GLU A 373 -10.57 -13.11 2.02
N SER A 374 -11.59 -13.24 2.87
CA SER A 374 -11.40 -13.69 4.25
C SER A 374 -10.84 -15.12 4.29
N CYS A 375 -9.72 -15.34 5.01
CA CYS A 375 -9.15 -16.68 5.15
C CYS A 375 -10.03 -17.63 5.99
N GLY A 376 -11.04 -17.09 6.70
CA GLY A 376 -11.97 -17.86 7.53
C GLY A 376 -11.42 -18.33 8.89
N GLN A 377 -10.20 -17.95 9.29
CA GLN A 377 -9.57 -18.43 10.51
C GLN A 377 -10.30 -17.95 11.78
N CYS A 378 -10.57 -16.65 11.91
CA CYS A 378 -11.23 -16.12 13.10
C CYS A 378 -12.71 -15.81 12.85
N THR A 379 -13.57 -16.20 13.82
CA THR A 379 -15.02 -16.10 13.70
C THR A 379 -15.53 -14.67 13.40
N PRO A 380 -15.06 -13.59 14.08
CA PRO A 380 -15.59 -12.25 13.82
C PRO A 380 -15.39 -11.79 12.37
N CYS A 381 -14.23 -12.13 11.76
CA CYS A 381 -13.95 -11.84 10.36
C CYS A 381 -14.77 -12.74 9.43
N ARG A 382 -14.73 -14.06 9.62
CA ARG A 382 -15.41 -15.05 8.76
C ARG A 382 -16.90 -14.79 8.65
N GLU A 383 -17.58 -14.68 9.79
CA GLU A 383 -19.03 -14.47 9.82
C GLU A 383 -19.40 -13.00 9.57
N GLY A 384 -18.67 -12.07 10.18
CA GLY A 384 -19.00 -10.66 10.09
C GLY A 384 -18.83 -10.11 8.67
N SER A 385 -17.79 -10.50 7.92
CA SER A 385 -17.64 -10.06 6.51
C SER A 385 -18.78 -10.59 5.63
N ALA A 386 -19.20 -11.84 5.86
CA ALA A 386 -20.34 -12.44 5.16
C ALA A 386 -21.67 -11.73 5.49
N TRP A 387 -21.84 -11.32 6.75
CA TRP A 387 -23.05 -10.58 7.16
C TRP A 387 -23.07 -9.17 6.57
N LEU A 388 -21.95 -8.45 6.60
CA LEU A 388 -21.85 -7.14 5.97
C LEU A 388 -22.24 -7.21 4.48
N ASP A 389 -21.67 -8.15 3.73
CA ASP A 389 -21.98 -8.35 2.32
C ASP A 389 -23.48 -8.61 2.09
N ARG A 390 -24.05 -9.60 2.77
CA ARG A 390 -25.44 -10.01 2.61
C ARG A 390 -26.45 -8.94 3.00
N VAL A 391 -26.22 -8.20 4.07
CA VAL A 391 -27.16 -7.15 4.51
C VAL A 391 -27.12 -5.96 3.58
N VAL A 392 -25.94 -5.55 3.08
CA VAL A 392 -25.86 -4.47 2.08
C VAL A 392 -26.51 -4.89 0.76
N GLU A 393 -26.32 -6.13 0.33
CA GLU A 393 -27.02 -6.70 -0.83
C GLU A 393 -28.56 -6.62 -0.64
N LYS A 394 -29.04 -7.02 0.55
CA LYS A 394 -30.47 -6.99 0.88
C LYS A 394 -31.02 -5.55 0.91
N ILE A 395 -30.22 -4.56 1.33
CA ILE A 395 -30.57 -3.14 1.28
C ILE A 395 -30.72 -2.68 -0.18
N LEU A 396 -29.76 -2.98 -1.05
CA LEU A 396 -29.83 -2.64 -2.49
C LEU A 396 -31.06 -3.23 -3.18
N ASP A 397 -31.49 -4.42 -2.76
CA ASP A 397 -32.71 -5.08 -3.27
C ASP A 397 -34.02 -4.51 -2.68
N GLY A 398 -33.94 -3.57 -1.75
CA GLY A 398 -35.12 -2.99 -1.06
C GLY A 398 -35.85 -4.00 -0.17
N LYS A 399 -35.14 -5.01 0.34
CA LYS A 399 -35.69 -6.09 1.18
C LYS A 399 -35.29 -5.97 2.66
N ALA A 400 -34.39 -5.05 2.99
CA ALA A 400 -33.90 -4.86 4.36
C ALA A 400 -34.84 -3.95 5.18
N SER A 401 -34.85 -4.16 6.50
CA SER A 401 -35.48 -3.28 7.46
C SER A 401 -34.52 -2.19 7.97
N MET A 402 -35.06 -1.17 8.65
CA MET A 402 -34.23 -0.16 9.33
C MET A 402 -33.39 -0.77 10.44
N GLU A 403 -33.90 -1.78 11.14
CA GLU A 403 -33.17 -2.53 12.16
C GLU A 403 -31.96 -3.26 11.56
N GLU A 404 -32.10 -3.90 10.39
CA GLU A 404 -31.00 -4.55 9.70
C GLU A 404 -29.95 -3.54 9.23
N LEU A 405 -30.34 -2.33 8.84
CA LEU A 405 -29.40 -1.25 8.53
C LEU A 405 -28.61 -0.81 9.80
N ASP A 406 -29.25 -0.76 10.96
CA ASP A 406 -28.58 -0.46 12.23
C ASP A 406 -27.60 -1.58 12.63
N GLN A 407 -28.00 -2.84 12.44
CA GLN A 407 -27.15 -4.01 12.69
C GLN A 407 -25.83 -4.00 11.89
N LEU A 408 -25.79 -3.38 10.70
CA LEU A 408 -24.53 -3.25 9.94
C LEU A 408 -23.43 -2.53 10.75
N HIS A 409 -23.82 -1.49 11.51
CA HIS A 409 -22.90 -0.77 12.37
C HIS A 409 -22.36 -1.67 13.49
N ASP A 410 -23.24 -2.45 14.12
CA ASP A 410 -22.89 -3.36 15.22
C ASP A 410 -22.00 -4.52 14.72
N ILE A 411 -22.31 -5.08 13.55
CA ILE A 411 -21.48 -6.12 12.90
C ILE A 411 -20.07 -5.58 12.66
N ALA A 412 -19.94 -4.40 12.04
CA ALA A 412 -18.64 -3.80 11.76
C ALA A 412 -17.84 -3.52 13.04
N ASN A 413 -18.49 -3.01 14.10
CA ASN A 413 -17.85 -2.80 15.41
C ASN A 413 -17.48 -4.15 16.08
N GLY A 414 -18.28 -5.20 15.89
CA GLY A 414 -17.97 -6.54 16.38
C GLY A 414 -16.74 -7.16 15.72
N ILE A 415 -16.39 -6.76 14.49
CA ILE A 415 -15.15 -7.16 13.82
C ILE A 415 -13.95 -6.37 14.36
N MET A 416 -14.10 -5.04 14.56
CA MET A 416 -13.04 -4.14 14.99
C MET A 416 -12.35 -4.61 16.28
N GLY A 417 -11.02 -4.82 16.21
CA GLY A 417 -10.21 -5.21 17.37
C GLY A 417 -10.42 -6.64 17.87
N ASN A 418 -11.30 -7.44 17.24
CA ASN A 418 -11.63 -8.81 17.66
C ASN A 418 -11.11 -9.89 16.68
N THR A 419 -10.17 -9.54 15.81
CA THR A 419 -9.62 -10.43 14.79
C THR A 419 -8.13 -10.69 15.00
N ILE A 420 -7.62 -11.79 14.43
CA ILE A 420 -6.20 -12.18 14.55
C ILE A 420 -5.28 -11.21 13.80
N CYS A 421 -5.76 -10.60 12.72
CA CYS A 421 -4.95 -9.73 11.86
C CYS A 421 -5.74 -8.49 11.42
N ALA A 422 -5.03 -7.52 10.86
CA ALA A 422 -5.59 -6.26 10.39
C ALA A 422 -6.56 -6.37 9.19
N PHE A 423 -6.80 -7.57 8.65
CA PHE A 423 -7.83 -7.77 7.63
C PHE A 423 -9.22 -7.43 8.17
N GLY A 424 -9.51 -7.77 9.45
CA GLY A 424 -10.78 -7.43 10.07
C GLY A 424 -11.02 -5.92 10.11
N GLU A 425 -10.02 -5.15 10.55
CA GLU A 425 -10.05 -3.69 10.53
C GLU A 425 -10.19 -3.16 9.10
N GLY A 426 -9.45 -3.75 8.14
CA GLY A 426 -9.52 -3.41 6.72
C GLY A 426 -10.90 -3.64 6.10
N THR A 427 -11.70 -4.56 6.66
CA THR A 427 -13.10 -4.80 6.27
C THR A 427 -14.05 -3.82 6.98
N ALA A 428 -13.89 -3.66 8.28
CA ALA A 428 -14.83 -2.92 9.12
C ALA A 428 -14.70 -1.40 8.98
N MET A 429 -13.47 -0.86 8.86
CA MET A 429 -13.26 0.59 8.75
C MET A 429 -13.94 1.23 7.54
N PRO A 430 -13.80 0.70 6.30
CA PRO A 430 -14.54 1.24 5.16
C PRO A 430 -16.05 1.11 5.36
N ALA A 431 -16.56 -0.01 5.89
CA ALA A 431 -17.98 -0.18 6.16
C ALA A 431 -18.51 0.92 7.09
N LEU A 432 -17.86 1.14 8.23
CA LEU A 432 -18.20 2.22 9.18
C LEU A 432 -18.08 3.60 8.54
N GLY A 433 -17.07 3.80 7.66
CA GLY A 433 -16.90 5.05 6.92
C GLY A 433 -18.09 5.36 6.01
N PHE A 434 -18.52 4.40 5.20
CA PHE A 434 -19.68 4.54 4.31
C PHE A 434 -20.98 4.74 5.10
N LEU A 435 -21.25 3.92 6.11
CA LEU A 435 -22.46 4.00 6.93
C LEU A 435 -22.57 5.36 7.62
N ARG A 436 -21.50 5.90 8.18
CA ARG A 436 -21.50 7.19 8.86
C ARG A 436 -21.75 8.36 7.90
N LYS A 437 -21.15 8.32 6.70
CA LYS A 437 -21.15 9.44 5.76
C LYS A 437 -22.33 9.45 4.80
N PHE A 438 -22.87 8.30 4.49
CA PHE A 438 -23.92 8.10 3.49
C PHE A 438 -25.19 7.45 4.07
N ARG A 439 -25.40 7.53 5.38
CA ARG A 439 -26.55 6.91 6.07
C ARG A 439 -27.88 7.15 5.35
N LYS A 440 -28.12 8.38 4.89
CA LYS A 440 -29.36 8.74 4.19
C LYS A 440 -29.54 7.99 2.86
N ASP A 441 -28.45 7.69 2.18
CA ASP A 441 -28.51 6.91 0.93
C ASP A 441 -28.95 5.47 1.21
N PHE A 442 -28.46 4.85 2.29
CA PHE A 442 -28.90 3.52 2.71
C PHE A 442 -30.39 3.51 3.10
N GLU A 443 -30.81 4.49 3.89
CA GLU A 443 -32.20 4.65 4.31
C GLU A 443 -33.16 4.81 3.11
N ALA A 444 -32.74 5.53 2.06
CA ALA A 444 -33.55 5.70 0.86
C ALA A 444 -33.86 4.37 0.14
N TYR A 445 -32.90 3.43 0.12
CA TYR A 445 -33.13 2.07 -0.38
C TYR A 445 -34.07 1.29 0.52
N VAL A 446 -33.89 1.34 1.84
CA VAL A 446 -34.75 0.64 2.82
C VAL A 446 -36.19 1.15 2.74
N ARG A 447 -36.40 2.46 2.52
CA ARG A 447 -37.75 3.07 2.39
C ARG A 447 -38.36 2.89 0.99
N GLY A 448 -37.65 2.28 0.04
CA GLY A 448 -38.13 2.11 -1.33
C GLY A 448 -38.12 3.39 -2.19
N GLU A 449 -37.44 4.46 -1.70
CA GLU A 449 -37.28 5.73 -2.41
C GLU A 449 -36.24 5.61 -3.56
N ARG A 450 -35.34 4.63 -3.46
CA ARG A 450 -34.38 4.23 -4.51
C ARG A 450 -34.46 2.74 -4.79
N LYS A 451 -34.13 2.36 -6.02
CA LYS A 451 -34.10 0.96 -6.48
C LYS A 451 -32.70 0.60 -6.96
N ARG A 452 -32.34 -0.68 -6.97
CA ARG A 452 -31.07 -1.18 -7.49
C ARG A 452 -30.81 -0.76 -8.94
N SER A 453 -31.84 -0.63 -9.76
CA SER A 453 -31.76 -0.12 -11.13
C SER A 453 -31.24 1.30 -11.23
N ASP A 454 -31.33 2.09 -10.17
CA ASP A 454 -30.90 3.49 -10.11
C ASP A 454 -29.41 3.61 -9.68
N ALA A 455 -28.84 2.50 -9.17
CA ALA A 455 -27.48 2.46 -8.68
C ALA A 455 -26.45 2.45 -9.83
N ARG A 456 -25.44 3.30 -9.75
CA ARG A 456 -24.34 3.39 -10.73
C ARG A 456 -22.98 3.45 -10.02
N LEU A 457 -22.00 2.70 -10.52
CA LEU A 457 -20.60 2.78 -10.09
C LEU A 457 -19.70 3.46 -11.13
N SER A 458 -20.08 3.39 -12.41
CA SER A 458 -19.30 3.98 -13.51
C SER A 458 -20.17 4.88 -14.39
N PHE A 459 -19.53 5.80 -15.05
CA PHE A 459 -20.12 6.77 -15.97
C PHE A 459 -19.41 6.68 -17.32
N GLY A 460 -20.20 6.55 -18.41
CA GLY A 460 -19.71 6.64 -19.78
C GLY A 460 -18.75 5.54 -20.18
N GLY A 461 -19.06 4.31 -19.88
CA GLY A 461 -18.44 3.15 -20.51
C GLY A 461 -18.97 3.03 -21.94
N SER A 462 -18.11 3.20 -22.95
CA SER A 462 -18.34 2.54 -24.22
C SER A 462 -18.48 1.06 -23.96
N GLU A 463 -19.57 0.47 -24.42
CA GLU A 463 -19.71 -0.98 -24.54
C GLU A 463 -18.41 -1.53 -25.18
N ALA A 464 -17.68 -2.36 -24.42
CA ALA A 464 -16.59 -3.18 -24.90
C ALA A 464 -16.99 -4.65 -24.74
#